data_6a5c44b4a7a697737cf7c6845aec1831
#
_entry.id   6a5c44b4a7a697737cf7c6845aec1831
#
_cell.length_a   1.000
_cell.length_b   1.000
_cell.length_c   1.000
_cell.angle_alpha   90.00
_cell.angle_beta   90.00
_cell.angle_gamma   90.00
#
_symmetry.space_group_name_H-M   'P 1'
#
loop_
_entity.id
_entity.type
_entity.pdbx_description
1 polymer ?
#
loop_
_entity_poly.entity_id
_entity_poly.type
_entity_poly.pdbx_seq_one_letter_code
_entity_poly.pdbx_strand_id
1 'polypeptide(L)'
;MIRSIKKLMKSVKLKSRQCMLYMTEYPLRAVQDRRRTIVREQLIPTALYQTWESNQFGKTHAREIEKFRDLNPEISFKIFTNEKTDQYMKESWSSHPIYQLYLRAVYGPMKADIFRYCIIYERGGYYFDIAKGCNFPLTKLHAPGDSGLIAYEPVDCLIYPDVDIIRLLQHPEKYLLQWGFGFSKEHPVLKQVIDNICKHSEFFENVVFDIPKNAILMLTGPGMFTRSFREVIARQPDINVRQAGINFNGFGVFSLPKSETRYLRVPAYQYARNGRIIN
;
A
#
# COMPACT_ATOMS: atom_id res chain seq x y z
N MET A 1 30.27 4.02 26.43
CA MET A 1 30.68 5.30 25.82
C MET A 1 30.76 5.24 24.30
N ILE A 2 31.59 4.38 23.69
CA ILE A 2 31.76 4.30 22.20
C ILE A 2 30.46 4.01 21.44
N ARG A 3 29.58 3.11 21.92
CA ARG A 3 28.27 2.82 21.30
C ARG A 3 27.33 4.02 21.33
N SER A 4 27.33 4.81 22.41
CA SER A 4 26.51 6.04 22.51
C SER A 4 26.99 7.13 21.57
N ILE A 5 28.30 7.31 21.41
CA ILE A 5 28.90 8.27 20.48
C ILE A 5 28.57 7.88 19.03
N LYS A 6 28.70 6.61 18.65
CA LYS A 6 28.32 6.13 17.32
C LYS A 6 26.82 6.33 17.03
N LYS A 7 25.94 6.12 18.01
CA LYS A 7 24.51 6.36 17.91
C LYS A 7 24.19 7.84 17.72
N LEU A 8 24.87 8.72 18.48
CA LEU A 8 24.74 10.18 18.35
C LEU A 8 25.23 10.67 17.00
N MET A 9 26.40 10.24 16.54
CA MET A 9 26.96 10.60 15.22
C MET A 9 26.04 10.16 14.07
N LYS A 10 25.45 8.94 14.17
CA LYS A 10 24.49 8.43 13.19
C LYS A 10 23.22 9.29 13.18
N SER A 11 22.73 9.72 14.34
CA SER A 11 21.55 10.59 14.46
C SER A 11 21.81 11.99 13.88
N VAL A 12 22.96 12.59 14.18
CA VAL A 12 23.36 13.90 13.62
C VAL A 12 23.50 13.84 12.10
N LYS A 13 24.17 12.81 11.56
CA LYS A 13 24.32 12.59 10.12
C LYS A 13 22.97 12.38 9.44
N LEU A 14 22.03 11.69 10.08
CA LEU A 14 20.68 11.50 9.56
C LEU A 14 19.92 12.83 9.52
N LYS A 15 19.94 13.61 10.59
CA LYS A 15 19.29 14.93 10.67
C LYS A 15 19.86 15.91 9.66
N SER A 16 21.19 15.98 9.49
CA SER A 16 21.83 16.86 8.50
C SER A 16 21.46 16.47 7.07
N ARG A 17 21.43 15.18 6.75
CA ARG A 17 20.96 14.67 5.45
C ARG A 17 19.49 15.03 5.21
N GLN A 18 18.63 14.85 6.21
CA GLN A 18 17.23 15.23 6.14
C GLN A 18 17.05 16.72 5.89
N CYS A 19 17.77 17.57 6.62
CA CYS A 19 17.74 19.01 6.44
C CYS A 19 18.17 19.41 5.01
N MET A 20 19.26 18.84 4.51
CA MET A 20 19.74 19.08 3.15
C MET A 20 18.74 18.63 2.10
N LEU A 21 18.12 17.45 2.27
CA LEU A 21 17.04 16.96 1.39
C LEU A 21 15.86 17.93 1.36
N TYR A 22 15.44 18.41 2.52
CA TYR A 22 14.37 19.39 2.62
C TYR A 22 14.73 20.68 1.85
N MET A 23 15.90 21.24 2.09
CA MET A 23 16.35 22.46 1.41
C MET A 23 16.43 22.32 -0.12
N THR A 24 16.87 21.15 -0.62
CA THR A 24 16.96 20.88 -2.06
C THR A 24 15.61 20.62 -2.72
N GLU A 25 14.62 20.19 -1.96
CA GLU A 25 13.29 19.85 -2.46
C GLU A 25 12.25 20.97 -2.26
N TYR A 26 12.61 22.03 -1.53
CA TYR A 26 11.75 23.20 -1.32
C TYR A 26 11.81 24.16 -2.53
N PRO A 27 10.75 24.95 -2.86
CA PRO A 27 9.42 24.90 -2.25
C PRO A 27 8.66 23.61 -2.61
N LEU A 28 7.80 23.18 -1.70
CA LEU A 28 6.94 22.03 -1.95
C LEU A 28 5.98 22.32 -3.10
N ARG A 29 5.62 21.28 -3.84
CA ARG A 29 4.68 21.35 -4.97
C ARG A 29 3.41 20.59 -4.66
N ALA A 30 2.27 21.20 -4.93
CA ALA A 30 0.99 20.51 -4.88
C ALA A 30 0.86 19.56 -6.08
N VAL A 31 0.49 18.32 -5.80
CA VAL A 31 0.08 17.35 -6.81
C VAL A 31 -1.44 17.23 -6.73
N GLN A 32 -2.10 17.58 -7.81
CA GLN A 32 -3.56 17.58 -7.91
C GLN A 32 -4.09 16.25 -8.42
N ASP A 33 -5.38 16.01 -8.20
CA ASP A 33 -6.07 14.90 -8.86
C ASP A 33 -6.01 15.08 -10.39
N ARG A 34 -5.85 13.98 -11.11
CA ARG A 34 -5.81 13.96 -12.57
C ARG A 34 -6.94 13.11 -13.10
N ARG A 35 -7.75 13.65 -14.00
CA ARG A 35 -8.78 12.90 -14.72
C ARG A 35 -8.15 12.17 -15.91
N ARG A 36 -8.71 11.01 -16.25
CA ARG A 36 -8.31 10.25 -17.45
C ARG A 36 -8.64 11.00 -18.72
N THR A 37 -7.80 10.85 -19.73
CA THR A 37 -8.01 11.40 -21.08
C THR A 37 -8.45 10.33 -22.10
N ILE A 38 -8.21 9.05 -21.79
CA ILE A 38 -8.50 7.92 -22.66
C ILE A 38 -9.45 6.98 -21.92
N VAL A 39 -10.49 6.51 -22.62
CA VAL A 39 -11.44 5.50 -22.10
C VAL A 39 -10.95 4.12 -22.52
N ARG A 40 -10.88 3.19 -21.56
CA ARG A 40 -10.64 1.76 -21.79
C ARG A 40 -11.76 0.95 -21.19
N GLU A 41 -12.21 -0.04 -21.93
CA GLU A 41 -13.16 -1.04 -21.46
C GLU A 41 -12.37 -2.19 -20.85
N GLN A 42 -12.51 -2.37 -19.54
CA GLN A 42 -11.84 -3.43 -18.76
C GLN A 42 -12.54 -3.63 -17.41
N LEU A 43 -12.35 -4.82 -16.80
CA LEU A 43 -12.97 -5.15 -15.51
C LEU A 43 -12.38 -4.36 -14.34
N ILE A 44 -11.09 -4.10 -14.35
CA ILE A 44 -10.44 -3.25 -13.34
C ILE A 44 -10.67 -1.78 -13.74
N PRO A 45 -11.44 -0.98 -12.97
CA PRO A 45 -11.69 0.41 -13.31
C PRO A 45 -10.41 1.24 -13.48
N THR A 46 -10.39 2.14 -14.47
CA THR A 46 -9.25 3.01 -14.77
C THR A 46 -9.17 4.19 -13.80
N ALA A 47 -9.09 3.90 -12.50
CA ALA A 47 -8.85 4.85 -11.42
C ALA A 47 -7.72 4.33 -10.53
N LEU A 48 -6.82 5.22 -10.10
CA LEU A 48 -5.74 4.89 -9.18
C LEU A 48 -5.82 5.79 -7.95
N TYR A 49 -5.77 5.17 -6.79
CA TYR A 49 -5.86 5.83 -5.50
C TYR A 49 -4.52 5.78 -4.79
N GLN A 50 -4.13 6.90 -4.22
CA GLN A 50 -2.93 7.06 -3.40
C GLN A 50 -3.33 7.79 -2.12
N THR A 51 -2.67 7.50 -1.01
CA THR A 51 -2.92 8.23 0.24
C THR A 51 -1.63 8.81 0.81
N TRP A 52 -1.75 10.00 1.37
CA TRP A 52 -0.70 10.69 2.10
C TRP A 52 -1.29 11.73 3.04
N GLU A 53 -0.48 12.23 3.99
CA GLU A 53 -0.91 13.27 4.94
C GLU A 53 -1.40 14.57 4.27
N SER A 54 -0.83 14.92 3.11
CA SER A 54 -1.17 16.11 2.33
C SER A 54 -0.92 15.87 0.84
N ASN A 55 -1.30 16.83 -0.01
CA ASN A 55 -0.97 16.80 -1.44
C ASN A 55 0.32 17.58 -1.78
N GLN A 56 1.14 17.92 -0.77
CA GLN A 56 2.37 18.68 -0.91
C GLN A 56 3.60 17.78 -0.89
N PHE A 57 4.44 17.87 -1.90
CA PHE A 57 5.60 17.02 -2.09
C PHE A 57 6.85 17.85 -2.43
N GLY A 58 8.02 17.31 -2.13
CA GLY A 58 9.27 17.86 -2.66
C GLY A 58 9.25 17.88 -4.19
N LYS A 59 9.90 18.88 -4.79
CA LYS A 59 9.83 19.13 -6.26
C LYS A 59 10.25 17.92 -7.10
N THR A 60 11.25 17.14 -6.66
CA THR A 60 11.68 15.94 -7.39
C THR A 60 10.66 14.83 -7.25
N HIS A 61 10.15 14.57 -6.03
CA HIS A 61 9.12 13.57 -5.80
C HIS A 61 7.84 13.90 -6.57
N ALA A 62 7.39 15.16 -6.54
CA ALA A 62 6.23 15.60 -7.33
C ALA A 62 6.41 15.33 -8.83
N ARG A 63 7.60 15.64 -9.38
CA ARG A 63 7.93 15.36 -10.78
C ARG A 63 7.88 13.86 -11.11
N GLU A 64 8.40 13.01 -10.23
CA GLU A 64 8.39 11.55 -10.46
C GLU A 64 6.97 10.96 -10.33
N ILE A 65 6.12 11.52 -9.46
CA ILE A 65 4.68 11.19 -9.44
C ILE A 65 4.04 11.54 -10.79
N GLU A 66 4.32 12.73 -11.35
CA GLU A 66 3.76 13.13 -12.64
C GLU A 66 4.27 12.26 -13.79
N LYS A 67 5.54 11.85 -13.81
CA LYS A 67 6.05 10.89 -14.80
C LYS A 67 5.30 9.55 -14.77
N PHE A 68 5.02 9.03 -13.58
CA PHE A 68 4.21 7.80 -13.44
C PHE A 68 2.80 7.98 -13.98
N ARG A 69 2.22 9.16 -13.79
CA ARG A 69 0.90 9.53 -14.33
C ARG A 69 0.91 9.69 -15.85
N ASP A 70 1.98 10.30 -16.40
CA ASP A 70 2.13 10.50 -17.84
C ASP A 70 2.28 9.17 -18.59
N LEU A 71 2.85 8.17 -17.93
CA LEU A 71 2.92 6.81 -18.46
C LEU A 71 1.55 6.09 -18.51
N ASN A 72 0.56 6.61 -17.76
CA ASN A 72 -0.77 6.01 -17.60
C ASN A 72 -1.88 7.05 -17.87
N PRO A 73 -1.96 7.64 -19.09
CA PRO A 73 -2.88 8.73 -19.41
C PRO A 73 -4.37 8.31 -19.36
N GLU A 74 -4.64 7.02 -19.48
CA GLU A 74 -5.98 6.44 -19.39
C GLU A 74 -6.48 6.30 -17.94
N ILE A 75 -5.62 6.49 -16.94
CA ILE A 75 -5.96 6.33 -15.52
C ILE A 75 -6.29 7.69 -14.89
N SER A 76 -7.39 7.75 -14.16
CA SER A 76 -7.70 8.86 -13.25
C SER A 76 -6.96 8.68 -11.94
N PHE A 77 -6.08 9.64 -11.58
CA PHE A 77 -5.31 9.61 -10.33
C PHE A 77 -5.98 10.45 -9.25
N LYS A 78 -6.15 9.90 -8.07
CA LYS A 78 -6.78 10.54 -6.91
C LYS A 78 -5.89 10.42 -5.69
N ILE A 79 -5.58 11.57 -5.06
CA ILE A 79 -4.84 11.62 -3.80
C ILE A 79 -5.83 11.86 -2.65
N PHE A 80 -5.83 10.94 -1.72
CA PHE A 80 -6.55 11.05 -0.46
C PHE A 80 -5.57 11.54 0.62
N THR A 81 -5.78 12.78 1.07
CA THR A 81 -5.12 13.30 2.28
C THR A 81 -5.70 12.61 3.51
N ASN A 82 -5.05 12.74 4.67
CA ASN A 82 -5.59 12.18 5.92
C ASN A 82 -7.04 12.60 6.14
N GLU A 83 -7.35 13.90 5.95
CA GLU A 83 -8.70 14.44 6.09
C GLU A 83 -9.69 13.78 5.13
N LYS A 84 -9.36 13.69 3.84
CA LYS A 84 -10.21 13.02 2.83
C LYS A 84 -10.37 11.54 3.12
N THR A 85 -9.33 10.88 3.65
CA THR A 85 -9.36 9.47 4.02
C THR A 85 -10.30 9.25 5.22
N ASP A 86 -10.17 10.07 6.27
CA ASP A 86 -11.04 9.99 7.46
C ASP A 86 -12.50 10.25 7.08
N GLN A 87 -12.75 11.25 6.23
CA GLN A 87 -14.10 11.57 5.73
C GLN A 87 -14.68 10.38 4.93
N TYR A 88 -13.92 9.84 3.98
CA TYR A 88 -14.35 8.69 3.19
C TYR A 88 -14.67 7.47 4.06
N MET A 89 -13.78 7.13 5.01
CA MET A 89 -14.01 6.00 5.91
C MET A 89 -15.27 6.20 6.77
N LYS A 90 -15.54 7.42 7.22
CA LYS A 90 -16.74 7.76 7.96
C LYS A 90 -18.00 7.65 7.10
N GLU A 91 -17.98 8.17 5.88
CA GLU A 91 -19.16 8.19 5.00
C GLU A 91 -19.52 6.81 4.46
N SER A 92 -18.52 6.03 4.03
CA SER A 92 -18.75 4.76 3.34
C SER A 92 -18.71 3.53 4.24
N TRP A 93 -18.01 3.59 5.39
CA TRP A 93 -17.70 2.40 6.20
C TRP A 93 -18.15 2.50 7.67
N SER A 94 -18.82 3.56 8.09
CA SER A 94 -19.19 3.79 9.50
C SER A 94 -20.05 2.66 10.12
N SER A 95 -20.83 1.96 9.32
CA SER A 95 -21.64 0.81 9.76
C SER A 95 -20.89 -0.52 9.78
N HIS A 96 -19.66 -0.57 9.23
CA HIS A 96 -18.86 -1.80 9.13
C HIS A 96 -17.84 -1.89 10.28
N PRO A 97 -17.59 -3.08 10.89
CA PRO A 97 -16.63 -3.24 11.99
C PRO A 97 -15.22 -2.71 11.68
N ILE A 98 -14.77 -2.77 10.42
CA ILE A 98 -13.48 -2.25 9.99
C ILE A 98 -13.29 -0.76 10.30
N TYR A 99 -14.37 0.02 10.36
CA TYR A 99 -14.29 1.44 10.68
C TYR A 99 -13.87 1.67 12.13
N GLN A 100 -14.38 0.86 13.07
CA GLN A 100 -13.97 0.96 14.47
C GLN A 100 -12.48 0.61 14.62
N LEU A 101 -12.01 -0.38 13.90
CA LEU A 101 -10.58 -0.70 13.87
C LEU A 101 -9.76 0.43 13.26
N TYR A 102 -10.24 1.04 12.16
CA TYR A 102 -9.59 2.20 11.54
C TYR A 102 -9.45 3.37 12.53
N LEU A 103 -10.49 3.67 13.31
CA LEU A 103 -10.44 4.75 14.32
C LEU A 103 -9.43 4.45 15.43
N ARG A 104 -9.35 3.19 15.88
CA ARG A 104 -8.48 2.72 16.96
C ARG A 104 -7.03 2.46 16.51
N ALA A 105 -6.76 2.43 15.21
CA ALA A 105 -5.42 2.23 14.67
C ALA A 105 -4.47 3.36 15.09
N VAL A 106 -3.39 3.00 15.81
CA VAL A 106 -2.42 3.95 16.37
C VAL A 106 -1.55 4.59 15.28
N TYR A 107 -1.22 3.84 14.24
CA TYR A 107 -0.24 4.26 13.23
C TYR A 107 -0.89 4.57 11.89
N GLY A 108 -0.50 5.70 11.29
CA GLY A 108 -0.97 6.11 9.96
C GLY A 108 -0.81 5.04 8.86
N PRO A 109 0.30 4.28 8.79
CA PRO A 109 0.42 3.16 7.84
C PRO A 109 -0.65 2.09 8.01
N MET A 110 -1.06 1.74 9.24
CA MET A 110 -2.16 0.80 9.46
C MET A 110 -3.49 1.36 8.95
N LYS A 111 -3.76 2.65 9.17
CA LYS A 111 -4.92 3.34 8.58
C LYS A 111 -4.89 3.32 7.06
N ALA A 112 -3.72 3.56 6.46
CA ALA A 112 -3.53 3.49 5.01
C ALA A 112 -3.76 2.08 4.45
N ASP A 113 -3.33 1.04 5.17
CA ASP A 113 -3.58 -0.36 4.80
C ASP A 113 -5.06 -0.68 4.78
N ILE A 114 -5.81 -0.30 5.82
CA ILE A 114 -7.27 -0.48 5.88
C ILE A 114 -7.94 0.29 4.75
N PHE A 115 -7.59 1.56 4.57
CA PHE A 115 -8.17 2.41 3.53
C PHE A 115 -8.00 1.82 2.13
N ARG A 116 -6.80 1.32 1.75
CA ARG A 116 -6.54 0.80 0.41
C ARG A 116 -7.43 -0.39 0.05
N TYR A 117 -7.71 -1.26 1.01
CA TYR A 117 -8.60 -2.38 0.79
C TYR A 117 -10.06 -1.92 0.67
N CYS A 118 -10.50 -1.01 1.53
CA CYS A 118 -11.85 -0.48 1.53
C CYS A 118 -12.19 0.27 0.23
N ILE A 119 -11.31 1.18 -0.21
CA ILE A 119 -11.57 2.00 -1.39
C ILE A 119 -11.57 1.16 -2.68
N ILE A 120 -10.64 0.19 -2.79
CA ILE A 120 -10.60 -0.68 -3.97
C ILE A 120 -11.73 -1.70 -3.95
N TYR A 121 -12.14 -2.21 -2.79
CA TYR A 121 -13.32 -3.06 -2.69
C TYR A 121 -14.58 -2.32 -3.16
N GLU A 122 -14.82 -1.12 -2.66
CA GLU A 122 -16.04 -0.35 -3.00
C GLU A 122 -16.05 0.16 -4.44
N ARG A 123 -14.91 0.64 -4.95
CA ARG A 123 -14.85 1.38 -6.22
C ARG A 123 -14.13 0.65 -7.35
N GLY A 124 -13.36 -0.37 -7.02
CA GLY A 124 -12.41 -0.99 -7.94
C GLY A 124 -11.29 -0.03 -8.35
N GLY A 125 -10.39 -0.50 -9.21
CA GLY A 125 -9.26 0.27 -9.72
C GLY A 125 -7.93 -0.17 -9.12
N TYR A 126 -6.96 0.72 -9.12
CA TYR A 126 -5.60 0.46 -8.66
C TYR A 126 -5.30 1.24 -7.39
N TYR A 127 -4.48 0.66 -6.54
CA TYR A 127 -3.82 1.36 -5.44
C TYR A 127 -2.31 1.30 -5.61
N PHE A 128 -1.64 2.40 -5.36
CA PHE A 128 -0.18 2.48 -5.24
C PHE A 128 0.20 3.40 -4.09
N ASP A 129 1.16 2.98 -3.26
CA ASP A 129 1.73 3.88 -2.26
C ASP A 129 2.33 5.11 -2.93
N ILE A 130 2.20 6.28 -2.31
CA ILE A 130 2.62 7.57 -2.87
C ILE A 130 4.13 7.65 -3.22
N ALA A 131 4.93 6.80 -2.60
CA ALA A 131 6.37 6.72 -2.85
C ALA A 131 6.76 5.65 -3.87
N LYS A 132 5.78 4.99 -4.47
CA LYS A 132 5.95 3.84 -5.36
C LYS A 132 5.43 4.16 -6.75
N GLY A 133 5.83 3.34 -7.70
CA GLY A 133 5.37 3.47 -9.09
C GLY A 133 5.63 2.22 -9.91
N CYS A 134 5.41 2.32 -11.20
CA CYS A 134 5.73 1.29 -12.18
C CYS A 134 6.27 1.96 -13.44
N ASN A 135 7.34 1.43 -14.00
CA ASN A 135 7.94 1.93 -15.26
C ASN A 135 7.30 1.30 -16.51
N PHE A 136 6.14 0.70 -16.35
CA PHE A 136 5.36 0.12 -17.43
C PHE A 136 3.88 0.53 -17.28
N PRO A 137 3.12 0.75 -18.36
CA PRO A 137 1.70 1.12 -18.27
C PRO A 137 0.90 0.03 -17.55
N LEU A 138 0.18 0.39 -16.50
CA LEU A 138 -0.54 -0.55 -15.64
C LEU A 138 -1.58 -1.36 -16.39
N THR A 139 -2.32 -0.73 -17.30
CA THR A 139 -3.36 -1.38 -18.12
C THR A 139 -2.80 -2.35 -19.17
N LYS A 140 -1.47 -2.40 -19.36
CA LYS A 140 -0.80 -3.39 -20.21
C LYS A 140 -0.22 -4.57 -19.41
N LEU A 141 -0.26 -4.53 -18.08
CA LEU A 141 0.19 -5.62 -17.22
C LEU A 141 -0.85 -6.74 -17.10
N HIS A 142 -2.08 -6.49 -17.54
CA HIS A 142 -3.18 -7.44 -17.47
C HIS A 142 -4.09 -7.35 -18.73
N ALA A 143 -4.90 -8.37 -18.96
CA ALA A 143 -5.91 -8.36 -20.00
C ALA A 143 -7.17 -7.60 -19.55
N PRO A 144 -8.02 -7.08 -20.48
CA PRO A 144 -9.26 -6.40 -20.13
C PRO A 144 -10.22 -7.26 -19.29
N GLY A 145 -10.23 -8.58 -19.50
CA GLY A 145 -11.06 -9.53 -18.77
C GLY A 145 -10.50 -9.97 -17.42
N ASP A 146 -9.28 -9.56 -17.04
CA ASP A 146 -8.75 -9.87 -15.73
C ASP A 146 -9.48 -9.06 -14.65
N SER A 147 -9.95 -9.73 -13.59
CA SER A 147 -10.65 -9.10 -12.47
C SER A 147 -9.72 -8.57 -11.38
N GLY A 148 -8.44 -8.97 -11.42
CA GLY A 148 -7.41 -8.53 -10.49
C GLY A 148 -6.02 -8.52 -11.12
N LEU A 149 -5.16 -7.66 -10.59
CA LEU A 149 -3.73 -7.54 -10.89
C LEU A 149 -2.95 -7.56 -9.59
N ILE A 150 -2.09 -8.55 -9.41
CA ILE A 150 -1.17 -8.65 -8.27
C ILE A 150 0.26 -8.88 -8.75
N ALA A 151 1.21 -8.59 -7.90
CA ALA A 151 2.61 -8.93 -8.07
C ALA A 151 3.16 -9.51 -6.76
N TYR A 152 4.39 -9.98 -6.79
CA TYR A 152 5.07 -10.58 -5.66
C TYR A 152 6.21 -9.69 -5.16
N GLU A 153 6.42 -9.69 -3.84
CA GLU A 153 7.59 -9.07 -3.21
C GLU A 153 8.86 -9.87 -3.52
N PRO A 154 10.04 -9.23 -3.56
CA PRO A 154 11.30 -9.96 -3.59
C PRO A 154 11.57 -10.77 -2.32
N VAL A 155 10.84 -10.48 -1.24
CA VAL A 155 11.02 -11.08 0.10
C VAL A 155 10.26 -12.39 0.21
N ASP A 156 10.90 -13.41 0.77
CA ASP A 156 10.31 -14.71 0.99
C ASP A 156 9.24 -14.68 2.08
N CYS A 157 8.14 -15.37 1.82
CA CYS A 157 7.10 -15.68 2.78
C CYS A 157 7.40 -17.04 3.40
N LEU A 158 7.73 -17.05 4.69
CA LEU A 158 8.04 -18.30 5.41
C LEU A 158 6.79 -19.14 5.73
N ILE A 159 5.59 -18.62 5.43
CA ILE A 159 4.33 -19.36 5.58
C ILE A 159 4.02 -20.00 4.23
N TYR A 160 4.21 -21.29 4.12
CA TYR A 160 3.89 -22.04 2.91
C TYR A 160 2.38 -22.09 2.67
N PRO A 161 1.94 -22.02 1.41
CA PRO A 161 0.54 -22.28 1.06
C PRO A 161 0.23 -23.78 1.19
N ASP A 162 -1.06 -24.10 1.26
CA ASP A 162 -1.50 -25.49 1.16
C ASP A 162 -1.06 -26.10 -0.18
N VAL A 163 -0.74 -27.42 -0.15
CA VAL A 163 -0.17 -28.14 -1.31
C VAL A 163 -1.06 -28.02 -2.55
N ASP A 164 -2.37 -27.98 -2.37
CA ASP A 164 -3.35 -27.97 -3.46
C ASP A 164 -3.33 -26.68 -4.28
N ILE A 165 -2.88 -25.57 -3.68
CA ILE A 165 -2.85 -24.27 -4.35
C ILE A 165 -1.46 -23.87 -4.85
N ILE A 166 -0.40 -24.62 -4.52
CA ILE A 166 0.97 -24.27 -4.93
C ILE A 166 1.06 -24.06 -6.45
N ARG A 167 0.42 -24.95 -7.22
CA ARG A 167 0.40 -24.87 -8.70
C ARG A 167 -0.39 -23.69 -9.27
N LEU A 168 -1.22 -23.03 -8.46
CA LEU A 168 -1.99 -21.86 -8.85
C LEU A 168 -1.23 -20.56 -8.62
N LEU A 169 -0.10 -20.61 -7.92
CA LEU A 169 0.73 -19.49 -7.55
C LEU A 169 1.97 -19.43 -8.44
N GLN A 170 2.26 -18.27 -9.02
CA GLN A 170 3.50 -18.04 -9.76
C GLN A 170 4.75 -18.13 -8.86
N HIS A 171 4.64 -17.59 -7.64
CA HIS A 171 5.70 -17.54 -6.64
C HIS A 171 5.14 -17.92 -5.27
N PRO A 172 4.91 -19.23 -5.01
CA PRO A 172 4.29 -19.70 -3.76
C PRO A 172 5.13 -19.36 -2.50
N GLU A 173 6.43 -19.18 -2.67
CA GLU A 173 7.39 -18.83 -1.61
C GLU A 173 7.45 -17.33 -1.30
N LYS A 174 6.72 -16.46 -2.03
CA LYS A 174 6.80 -15.00 -1.86
C LYS A 174 5.56 -14.41 -1.21
N TYR A 175 5.73 -13.26 -0.53
CA TYR A 175 4.61 -12.40 -0.18
C TYR A 175 4.03 -11.72 -1.42
N LEU A 176 2.73 -11.47 -1.40
CA LEU A 176 2.12 -10.55 -2.36
C LEU A 176 2.57 -9.12 -2.08
N LEU A 177 2.82 -8.41 -3.15
CA LEU A 177 3.19 -7.01 -3.14
C LEU A 177 1.97 -6.16 -2.79
N GLN A 178 1.98 -5.53 -1.61
CA GLN A 178 0.82 -4.80 -1.08
C GLN A 178 0.83 -3.32 -1.43
N TRP A 179 2.00 -2.75 -1.77
CA TRP A 179 2.10 -1.33 -2.08
C TRP A 179 1.62 -0.95 -3.49
N GLY A 180 1.24 -1.94 -4.31
CA GLY A 180 0.68 -1.75 -5.65
C GLY A 180 -0.11 -2.97 -6.08
N PHE A 181 -1.38 -2.78 -6.44
CA PHE A 181 -2.27 -3.81 -6.95
C PHE A 181 -3.49 -3.18 -7.64
N GLY A 182 -4.29 -3.98 -8.33
CA GLY A 182 -5.56 -3.54 -8.92
C GLY A 182 -6.63 -4.62 -8.83
N PHE A 183 -7.90 -4.23 -8.63
CA PHE A 183 -9.03 -5.16 -8.63
C PHE A 183 -10.30 -4.53 -9.19
N SER A 184 -11.20 -5.36 -9.69
CA SER A 184 -12.57 -4.97 -9.98
C SER A 184 -13.30 -4.60 -8.69
N LYS A 185 -14.41 -3.87 -8.83
CA LYS A 185 -15.29 -3.56 -7.70
C LYS A 185 -15.79 -4.85 -7.03
N GLU A 186 -15.92 -4.83 -5.69
CA GLU A 186 -16.46 -5.93 -4.87
C GLU A 186 -15.71 -7.27 -5.05
N HIS A 187 -14.42 -7.19 -5.37
CA HIS A 187 -13.61 -8.37 -5.62
C HIS A 187 -13.46 -9.25 -4.37
N PRO A 188 -13.65 -10.60 -4.46
CA PRO A 188 -13.67 -11.50 -3.30
C PRO A 188 -12.35 -11.52 -2.50
N VAL A 189 -11.21 -11.29 -3.14
CA VAL A 189 -9.92 -11.18 -2.43
C VAL A 189 -9.94 -10.01 -1.44
N LEU A 190 -10.43 -8.85 -1.85
CA LEU A 190 -10.48 -7.68 -0.96
C LEU A 190 -11.51 -7.84 0.15
N LYS A 191 -12.66 -8.46 -0.16
CA LYS A 191 -13.63 -8.84 0.88
C LYS A 191 -12.96 -9.73 1.93
N GLN A 192 -12.26 -10.78 1.49
CA GLN A 192 -11.57 -11.70 2.40
C GLN A 192 -10.50 -10.99 3.25
N VAL A 193 -9.75 -10.04 2.67
CA VAL A 193 -8.77 -9.25 3.44
C VAL A 193 -9.48 -8.46 4.55
N ILE A 194 -10.55 -7.74 4.22
CA ILE A 194 -11.31 -6.93 5.19
C ILE A 194 -11.90 -7.80 6.28
N ASP A 195 -12.53 -8.93 5.91
CA ASP A 195 -13.12 -9.87 6.85
C ASP A 195 -12.05 -10.46 7.80
N ASN A 196 -10.90 -10.86 7.26
CA ASN A 196 -9.80 -11.42 8.05
C ASN A 196 -9.19 -10.39 9.00
N ILE A 197 -9.02 -9.14 8.57
CA ILE A 197 -8.53 -8.06 9.44
C ILE A 197 -9.50 -7.89 10.62
N CYS A 198 -10.79 -7.81 10.37
CA CYS A 198 -11.79 -7.69 11.46
C CYS A 198 -11.75 -8.91 12.39
N LYS A 199 -11.74 -10.12 11.83
CA LYS A 199 -11.74 -11.37 12.59
C LYS A 199 -10.52 -11.53 13.49
N HIS A 200 -9.34 -11.10 13.02
CA HIS A 200 -8.10 -11.32 13.73
C HIS A 200 -7.62 -10.13 14.57
N SER A 201 -8.30 -8.98 14.49
CA SER A 201 -7.90 -7.77 15.22
C SER A 201 -7.88 -7.96 16.74
N GLU A 202 -8.76 -8.79 17.29
CA GLU A 202 -8.85 -9.07 18.72
C GLU A 202 -7.53 -9.61 19.31
N PHE A 203 -6.78 -10.42 18.54
CA PHE A 203 -5.48 -10.95 18.96
C PHE A 203 -4.37 -9.93 19.06
N PHE A 204 -4.61 -8.70 18.59
CA PHE A 204 -3.67 -7.59 18.60
C PHE A 204 -4.08 -6.48 19.58
N GLU A 205 -5.29 -6.58 20.14
CA GLU A 205 -5.79 -5.60 21.11
C GLU A 205 -5.08 -5.77 22.46
N ASN A 206 -4.72 -4.64 23.06
CA ASN A 206 -4.02 -4.59 24.36
C ASN A 206 -2.64 -5.27 24.38
N VAL A 207 -2.09 -5.67 23.24
CA VAL A 207 -0.76 -6.27 23.12
C VAL A 207 0.28 -5.19 22.86
N VAL A 208 1.37 -5.22 23.64
CA VAL A 208 2.55 -4.38 23.41
C VAL A 208 3.56 -5.17 22.60
N PHE A 209 3.90 -4.68 21.42
CA PHE A 209 4.86 -5.31 20.52
C PHE A 209 6.22 -4.62 20.61
N ASP A 210 7.31 -5.39 20.68
CA ASP A 210 8.69 -4.85 20.63
C ASP A 210 8.90 -4.01 19.36
N ILE A 211 8.35 -4.49 18.23
CA ILE A 211 8.42 -3.83 16.94
C ILE A 211 6.99 -3.73 16.37
N PRO A 212 6.22 -2.67 16.69
CA PRO A 212 4.85 -2.49 16.20
C PRO A 212 4.69 -2.63 14.68
N LYS A 213 5.71 -2.24 13.91
CA LYS A 213 5.74 -2.42 12.47
C LYS A 213 5.48 -3.87 12.06
N ASN A 214 6.07 -4.86 12.74
CA ASN A 214 5.92 -6.27 12.38
C ASN A 214 4.47 -6.74 12.61
N ALA A 215 3.83 -6.27 13.68
CA ALA A 215 2.42 -6.56 13.96
C ALA A 215 1.50 -5.94 12.88
N ILE A 216 1.77 -4.71 12.44
CA ILE A 216 1.03 -4.07 11.35
C ILE A 216 1.21 -4.86 10.05
N LEU A 217 2.44 -5.25 9.67
CA LEU A 217 2.69 -6.06 8.47
C LEU A 217 1.96 -7.40 8.50
N MET A 218 1.74 -7.95 9.70
CA MET A 218 1.01 -9.21 9.89
C MET A 218 -0.51 -9.02 9.83
N LEU A 219 -1.07 -8.01 10.52
CA LEU A 219 -2.53 -7.83 10.64
C LEU A 219 -3.14 -7.12 9.43
N THR A 220 -2.53 -6.05 8.93
CA THR A 220 -3.09 -5.25 7.82
C THR A 220 -2.19 -5.21 6.59
N GLY A 221 -0.95 -5.61 6.70
CA GLY A 221 0.06 -5.55 5.66
C GLY A 221 0.10 -6.76 4.71
N PRO A 222 1.24 -6.99 4.06
CA PRO A 222 1.41 -8.04 3.05
C PRO A 222 1.17 -9.44 3.59
N GLY A 223 1.35 -9.68 4.90
CA GLY A 223 1.04 -10.97 5.52
C GLY A 223 -0.43 -11.34 5.38
N MET A 224 -1.33 -10.44 5.81
CA MET A 224 -2.77 -10.65 5.71
C MET A 224 -3.23 -10.68 4.25
N PHE A 225 -2.70 -9.82 3.40
CA PHE A 225 -3.04 -9.78 1.98
C PHE A 225 -2.70 -11.11 1.28
N THR A 226 -1.48 -11.65 1.52
CA THR A 226 -1.05 -12.93 0.97
C THR A 226 -1.92 -14.09 1.46
N ARG A 227 -2.20 -14.13 2.76
CA ARG A 227 -3.08 -15.15 3.36
C ARG A 227 -4.46 -15.12 2.73
N SER A 228 -5.08 -13.96 2.68
CA SER A 228 -6.46 -13.82 2.16
C SER A 228 -6.56 -14.18 0.68
N PHE A 229 -5.57 -13.82 -0.12
CA PHE A 229 -5.49 -14.23 -1.52
C PHE A 229 -5.44 -15.77 -1.63
N ARG A 230 -4.56 -16.42 -0.86
CA ARG A 230 -4.42 -17.88 -0.84
C ARG A 230 -5.72 -18.58 -0.42
N GLU A 231 -6.43 -18.05 0.58
CA GLU A 231 -7.74 -18.56 1.00
C GLU A 231 -8.80 -18.44 -0.09
N VAL A 232 -8.78 -17.36 -0.88
CA VAL A 232 -9.74 -17.18 -1.98
C VAL A 232 -9.44 -18.13 -3.12
N ILE A 233 -8.21 -18.24 -3.60
CA ILE A 233 -7.88 -19.13 -4.72
C ILE A 233 -8.06 -20.60 -4.38
N ALA A 234 -7.92 -20.99 -3.10
CA ALA A 234 -8.22 -22.33 -2.64
C ALA A 234 -9.70 -22.70 -2.83
N ARG A 235 -10.60 -21.73 -2.66
CA ARG A 235 -12.06 -21.91 -2.83
C ARG A 235 -12.55 -21.62 -4.25
N GLN A 236 -11.84 -20.78 -4.97
CA GLN A 236 -12.19 -20.28 -6.31
C GLN A 236 -10.93 -20.31 -7.22
N PRO A 237 -10.47 -21.52 -7.61
CA PRO A 237 -9.23 -21.66 -8.37
C PRO A 237 -9.29 -21.01 -9.76
N ASP A 238 -10.49 -20.84 -10.30
CA ASP A 238 -10.72 -20.23 -11.62
C ASP A 238 -10.89 -18.70 -11.59
N ILE A 239 -10.67 -18.09 -10.41
CA ILE A 239 -10.75 -16.63 -10.30
C ILE A 239 -9.69 -15.96 -11.20
N ASN A 240 -10.15 -15.07 -12.07
CA ASN A 240 -9.27 -14.47 -13.08
C ASN A 240 -8.46 -13.30 -12.51
N VAL A 241 -7.40 -13.62 -11.76
CA VAL A 241 -6.44 -12.64 -11.23
C VAL A 241 -5.10 -12.79 -11.94
N ARG A 242 -4.67 -11.73 -12.62
CA ARG A 242 -3.36 -11.67 -13.25
C ARG A 242 -2.26 -11.60 -12.19
N GLN A 243 -1.36 -12.56 -12.23
CA GLN A 243 -0.13 -12.59 -11.44
C GLN A 243 1.01 -12.02 -12.31
N ALA A 244 1.54 -10.86 -11.96
CA ALA A 244 2.53 -10.13 -12.77
C ALA A 244 3.97 -10.30 -12.23
N GLY A 245 4.31 -11.52 -11.80
CA GLY A 245 5.66 -11.88 -11.38
C GLY A 245 6.19 -11.07 -10.19
N ILE A 246 7.49 -11.21 -9.92
CA ILE A 246 8.17 -10.45 -8.87
C ILE A 246 8.28 -8.99 -9.31
N ASN A 247 7.82 -8.09 -8.44
CA ASN A 247 7.91 -6.65 -8.63
C ASN A 247 7.40 -6.20 -10.02
N PHE A 248 6.22 -6.69 -10.42
CA PHE A 248 5.64 -6.43 -11.76
C PHE A 248 6.61 -6.80 -12.90
N ASN A 249 7.19 -7.99 -12.85
CA ASN A 249 8.22 -8.46 -13.78
C ASN A 249 9.45 -7.52 -13.84
N GLY A 250 9.80 -6.90 -12.71
CA GLY A 250 10.91 -5.97 -12.61
C GLY A 250 10.59 -4.51 -12.97
N PHE A 251 9.37 -4.21 -13.40
CA PHE A 251 8.96 -2.83 -13.73
C PHE A 251 8.55 -1.98 -12.53
N GLY A 252 8.34 -2.59 -11.37
CA GLY A 252 7.94 -1.87 -10.16
C GLY A 252 9.05 -0.96 -9.64
N VAL A 253 8.68 0.25 -9.22
CA VAL A 253 9.58 1.23 -8.61
C VAL A 253 9.31 1.27 -7.12
N PHE A 254 10.19 0.60 -6.35
CA PHE A 254 10.05 0.50 -4.89
C PHE A 254 10.20 1.84 -4.16
N SER A 255 10.94 2.80 -4.72
CA SER A 255 11.12 4.11 -4.13
C SER A 255 11.31 5.17 -5.20
N LEU A 256 10.31 6.02 -5.38
CA LEU A 256 10.45 7.21 -6.24
C LEU A 256 11.54 8.14 -5.70
N PRO A 257 12.35 8.77 -6.58
CA PRO A 257 13.43 9.66 -6.17
C PRO A 257 12.97 10.75 -5.21
N LYS A 258 13.71 10.93 -4.12
CA LYS A 258 13.45 11.91 -3.06
C LYS A 258 12.13 11.72 -2.30
N SER A 259 11.50 10.55 -2.42
CA SER A 259 10.29 10.24 -1.66
C SER A 259 10.51 10.20 -0.14
N GLU A 260 11.74 9.99 0.32
CA GLU A 260 12.13 10.04 1.73
C GLU A 260 11.99 11.42 2.36
N THR A 261 11.91 12.51 1.59
CA THR A 261 11.71 13.88 2.08
C THR A 261 10.44 14.00 2.93
N ARG A 262 9.44 13.16 2.71
CA ARG A 262 8.22 13.09 3.51
C ARG A 262 8.47 12.84 5.00
N TYR A 263 9.51 12.03 5.34
CA TYR A 263 9.82 11.66 6.72
C TYR A 263 10.43 12.79 7.56
N LEU A 264 10.64 13.96 6.97
CA LEU A 264 11.04 15.15 7.71
C LEU A 264 9.93 15.66 8.64
N ARG A 265 8.67 15.42 8.28
CA ARG A 265 7.50 15.88 9.04
C ARG A 265 6.87 14.77 9.88
N VAL A 266 6.89 13.56 9.37
CA VAL A 266 6.25 12.40 10.03
C VAL A 266 7.33 11.41 10.44
N PRO A 267 7.54 11.21 11.76
CA PRO A 267 8.44 10.18 12.24
C PRO A 267 8.05 8.83 11.64
N ALA A 268 9.02 8.17 11.03
CA ALA A 268 8.74 6.88 10.42
C ALA A 268 8.39 5.84 11.51
N TYR A 269 7.18 5.28 11.44
CA TYR A 269 6.69 4.25 12.37
C TYR A 269 7.62 3.03 12.48
N GLN A 270 8.46 2.80 11.48
CA GLN A 270 9.46 1.73 11.46
C GLN A 270 10.47 1.79 12.63
N TYR A 271 10.59 2.93 13.30
CA TYR A 271 11.43 3.12 14.48
C TYR A 271 10.67 2.98 15.79
N ALA A 272 9.35 2.80 15.75
CA ALA A 272 8.55 2.57 16.94
C ALA A 272 8.99 1.27 17.65
N ARG A 273 9.03 1.32 18.99
CA ARG A 273 9.37 0.20 19.85
C ARG A 273 8.41 0.17 21.05
N ASN A 274 8.17 -1.04 21.54
CA ASN A 274 7.37 -1.29 22.75
C ASN A 274 6.01 -0.54 22.71
N GLY A 275 5.24 -0.75 21.65
CA GLY A 275 3.99 -0.03 21.44
C GLY A 275 2.84 -0.93 21.02
N ARG A 276 1.62 -0.46 21.30
CA ARG A 276 0.38 -1.06 20.78
C ARG A 276 0.14 -0.59 19.35
N ILE A 277 -0.60 -1.35 18.57
CA ILE A 277 -1.04 -0.97 17.23
C ILE A 277 -2.54 -0.64 17.18
N ILE A 278 -3.28 -1.07 18.18
CA ILE A 278 -4.73 -0.81 18.38
C ILE A 278 -4.90 -0.24 19.80
N ASN A 279 -5.62 0.88 19.93
CA ASN A 279 -6.04 1.47 21.20
C ASN A 279 -7.36 0.89 21.69
#